data_dcdc2288fe2c6dad8551b3079ead6c2d
#
_entry.id   dcdc2288fe2c6dad8551b3079ead6c2d
#
_cell.length_a   1.000
_cell.length_b   1.000
_cell.length_c   1.000
_cell.angle_alpha   90.00
_cell.angle_beta   90.00
_cell.angle_gamma   90.00
#
_symmetry.space_group_name_H-M   'P 1'
#
loop_
_entity.id
_entity.type
_entity.pdbx_description
1 polymer ?
#
loop_
_entity_poly.entity_id
_entity_poly.type
_entity_poly.pdbx_seq_one_letter_code
_entity_poly.pdbx_strand_id
1 'polypeptide(L)' 'MSTIGNLLARKQELLERLRGDPGPHERDQIKRLIEQVDTALNLLEDSGQDSSHES' A
#
# COMPACT_ATOMS: atom_id res chain seq x y z
N MET A 1 -15.85 -2.24 -6.12
CA MET A 1 -14.68 -2.26 -5.28
C MET A 1 -13.50 -1.77 -6.03
N SER A 2 -12.73 -0.92 -5.42
CA SER A 2 -11.65 -0.31 -6.13
C SER A 2 -10.33 -0.95 -5.71
N THR A 3 -9.45 -1.11 -6.67
CA THR A 3 -8.14 -1.67 -6.41
C THR A 3 -7.39 -0.78 -5.43
N ILE A 4 -7.53 0.52 -5.58
CA ILE A 4 -6.89 1.47 -4.68
C ILE A 4 -7.41 1.27 -3.26
N GLY A 5 -8.70 1.09 -3.10
CA GLY A 5 -9.26 0.84 -1.79
C GLY A 5 -8.72 -0.41 -1.15
N ASN A 6 -8.56 -1.45 -1.95
CA ASN A 6 -7.99 -2.70 -1.45
C ASN A 6 -6.55 -2.52 -1.00
N LEU A 7 -5.78 -1.76 -1.78
CA LEU A 7 -4.37 -1.53 -1.43
C LEU A 7 -4.25 -0.67 -0.18
N LEU A 8 -5.13 0.31 -0.04
CA LEU A 8 -5.12 1.14 1.15
C LEU A 8 -5.44 0.33 2.40
N ALA A 9 -6.43 -0.55 2.28
CA ALA A 9 -6.79 -1.41 3.40
C ALA A 9 -5.61 -2.33 3.77
N ARG A 10 -4.92 -2.84 2.77
CA ARG A 10 -3.77 -3.68 3.02
C ARG A 10 -2.66 -2.90 3.71
N LYS A 11 -2.42 -1.69 3.26
CA LYS A 11 -1.40 -0.86 3.87
C LYS A 11 -1.71 -0.61 5.33
N GLN A 12 -2.96 -0.31 5.64
CA GLN A 12 -3.35 -0.07 7.02
C GLN A 12 -3.17 -1.31 7.87
N GLU A 13 -3.49 -2.45 7.31
CA GLU A 13 -3.29 -3.70 8.01
C GLU A 13 -1.83 -3.91 8.37
N LEU A 14 -0.96 -3.63 7.42
CA LEU A 14 0.47 -3.78 7.63
C LEU A 14 0.99 -2.78 8.67
N LEU A 15 0.48 -1.56 8.61
CA LEU A 15 0.87 -0.56 9.59
C LEU A 15 0.46 -0.96 11.00
N GLU A 16 -0.70 -1.57 11.14
CA GLU A 16 -1.15 -2.02 12.43
C GLU A 16 -0.28 -3.13 12.97
N ARG A 17 0.17 -4.00 12.09
CA ARG A 17 1.09 -5.04 12.50
C ARG A 17 2.40 -4.47 13.01
N LEU A 18 2.87 -3.40 12.38
CA LEU A 18 4.07 -2.74 12.84
C LEU A 18 3.90 -2.18 14.24
N ARG A 19 2.72 -1.67 14.52
CA ARG A 19 2.45 -1.11 15.84
C ARG A 19 2.39 -2.19 16.89
N GLY A 20 2.10 -3.41 16.49
CA GLY A 20 2.00 -4.51 17.43
C GLY A 20 3.31 -5.09 17.89
N ASP A 21 4.41 -4.41 17.60
CA ASP A 21 5.73 -4.82 18.08
C ASP A 21 6.18 -6.16 17.51
N PRO A 22 6.29 -6.28 16.20
CA PRO A 22 6.79 -7.51 15.61
C PRO A 22 8.29 -7.64 15.84
N GLY A 23 8.81 -8.84 15.64
CA GLY A 23 10.25 -9.06 15.73
C GLY A 23 10.99 -8.28 14.64
N PRO A 24 12.31 -8.12 14.80
CA PRO A 24 13.07 -7.34 13.84
C PRO A 24 12.99 -7.89 12.42
N HIS A 25 12.97 -9.19 12.30
CA HIS A 25 12.89 -9.81 10.98
C HIS A 25 11.53 -9.57 10.35
N GLU A 26 10.50 -9.74 11.13
CA GLU A 26 9.15 -9.52 10.67
C GLU A 26 8.92 -8.06 10.34
N ARG A 27 9.52 -7.19 11.13
CA ARG A 27 9.40 -5.77 10.90
C ARG A 27 9.94 -5.38 9.54
N ASP A 28 11.09 -5.94 9.18
CA ASP A 28 11.68 -5.68 7.87
C ASP A 28 10.77 -6.15 6.76
N GLN A 29 10.19 -7.32 6.92
CA GLN A 29 9.28 -7.84 5.92
C GLN A 29 8.07 -6.96 5.75
N ILE A 30 7.51 -6.51 6.86
CA ILE A 30 6.32 -5.66 6.80
C ILE A 30 6.66 -4.35 6.11
N LYS A 31 7.81 -3.79 6.41
CA LYS A 31 8.22 -2.55 5.77
C LYS A 31 8.34 -2.71 4.27
N ARG A 32 8.90 -3.81 3.84
CA ARG A 32 9.02 -4.07 2.41
C ARG A 32 7.67 -4.19 1.74
N LEU A 33 6.75 -4.87 2.42
CA LEU A 33 5.41 -5.01 1.87
C LEU A 33 4.72 -3.66 1.78
N ILE A 34 4.91 -2.82 2.79
CA ILE A 34 4.33 -1.49 2.74
C ILE A 34 4.89 -0.70 1.58
N GLU A 35 6.17 -0.81 1.34
CA GLU A 35 6.79 -0.13 0.21
C GLU A 35 6.22 -0.61 -1.11
N GLN A 36 5.98 -1.90 -1.22
CA GLN A 36 5.39 -2.44 -2.43
C GLN A 36 3.99 -1.91 -2.64
N VAL A 37 3.22 -1.85 -1.58
CA VAL A 37 1.87 -1.33 -1.67
C VAL A 37 1.90 0.15 -2.03
N ASP A 38 2.81 0.90 -1.44
CA ASP A 38 2.94 2.32 -1.76
C ASP A 38 3.30 2.53 -3.23
N THR A 39 4.21 1.72 -3.73
CA THR A 39 4.60 1.82 -5.13
C THR A 39 3.41 1.53 -6.03
N ALA A 40 2.66 0.50 -5.70
CA ALA A 40 1.48 0.16 -6.48
C ALA A 40 0.44 1.26 -6.43
N LEU A 41 0.27 1.86 -5.25
CA LEU A 41 -0.67 2.96 -5.12
C LEU A 41 -0.26 4.14 -5.97
N ASN A 42 1.02 4.47 -5.97
CA ASN A 42 1.51 5.56 -6.78
C ASN A 42 1.27 5.31 -8.26
N LEU A 43 1.54 4.10 -8.69
CA LEU A 43 1.33 3.76 -10.09
C LEU A 43 -0.15 3.83 -10.47
N LEU A 44 -1.00 3.35 -9.59
CA LEU A 44 -2.42 3.38 -9.87
C LEU A 44 -2.98 4.78 -9.85
N GLU A 45 -2.47 5.60 -8.93
CA GLU A 45 -2.91 6.98 -8.87
C GLU A 45 -2.51 7.73 -10.13
N ASP A 46 -1.32 7.48 -10.60
CA ASP A 46 -0.88 8.07 -11.84
C ASP A 46 -1.75 7.64 -13.00
N SER A 47 -2.00 6.36 -13.10
CA SER A 47 -2.86 5.84 -14.15
C SER A 47 -4.26 6.38 -14.02
N GLY A 48 -4.75 6.44 -12.81
CA GLY A 48 -6.08 6.95 -12.57
C GLY A 48 -6.20 8.40 -12.96
N GLN A 49 -5.18 9.16 -12.64
CA GLN A 49 -5.16 10.56 -13.03
C GLN A 49 -5.16 10.72 -14.52
N ASP A 50 -4.35 9.94 -15.18
CA ASP A 50 -4.30 9.98 -16.62
C ASP A 50 -5.63 9.64 -17.21
N SER A 51 -6.24 8.61 -16.73
CA SER A 51 -7.53 8.21 -17.21
C SER A 51 -8.57 9.28 -16.99
N SER A 52 -8.61 9.81 -15.79
CA SER A 52 -9.54 10.86 -15.48
C SER A 52 -9.32 12.07 -16.31
N HIS A 53 -8.09 12.37 -16.53
CA HIS A 53 -7.72 13.53 -17.29
C HIS A 53 -8.17 13.43 -18.72
N GLU A 54 -8.05 12.26 -19.24
CA GLU A 54 -8.43 12.03 -20.61
C GLU A 54 -9.91 12.00 -20.81
N SER A 55 -10.62 11.58 -19.83
CA SER A 55 -12.03 11.58 -19.95
C SER A 55 -12.57 12.96 -19.64
#